data_7bc606d2181c48e57b8e9e07efb31bf0
#
_entry.id   7bc606d2181c48e57b8e9e07efb31bf0
#
_cell.length_a   1.000
_cell.length_b   1.000
_cell.length_c   1.000
_cell.angle_alpha   90.00
_cell.angle_beta   90.00
_cell.angle_gamma   90.00
#
_symmetry.space_group_name_H-M   'P 1'
#
loop_
_entity.id
_entity.type
_entity.pdbx_description
1 polymer ?
#
loop_
_entity_poly.entity_id
_entity_poly.type
_entity_poly.pdbx_seq_one_letter_code
_entity_poly.pdbx_strand_id
1 'polypeptide(L)'
;GVITNQLTAALQKQPNFNLNLPHEVRALRQNADKTWNVTVYDLAAQKEKTVKAKFVFIGAGGASLKLLQMSGIPEAQNYAGFPVGGQFLSFDDPHLTTQHRAKVYGQAETGAPPMSVPHLDTRFLDGKQTMLFGPFALYSTKFLKTGSWFDLFSSVNMHNVAGMMAVGVEN
;
A
#
# COMPACT_ATOMS: atom_id res chain seq x y z
N GLY A 1 9.15 -6.80 8.02
CA GLY A 1 9.30 -7.75 9.10
C GLY A 1 10.32 -8.84 8.83
N VAL A 2 10.40 -9.85 9.70
CA VAL A 2 11.43 -10.91 9.64
C VAL A 2 11.44 -11.62 8.29
N ILE A 3 10.28 -12.04 7.79
CA ILE A 3 10.17 -12.74 6.49
C ILE A 3 10.70 -11.89 5.34
N THR A 4 10.30 -10.63 5.27
CA THR A 4 10.76 -9.71 4.22
C THR A 4 12.29 -9.56 4.25
N ASN A 5 12.86 -9.38 5.45
CA ASN A 5 14.31 -9.25 5.61
C ASN A 5 15.06 -10.52 5.19
N GLN A 6 14.55 -11.70 5.55
CA GLN A 6 15.14 -12.99 5.15
C GLN A 6 15.09 -13.20 3.63
N LEU A 7 13.95 -12.89 2.99
CA LEU A 7 13.80 -12.98 1.54
C LEU A 7 14.75 -12.00 0.83
N THR A 8 14.84 -10.77 1.30
CA THR A 8 15.76 -9.77 0.77
C THR A 8 17.21 -10.23 0.89
N ALA A 9 17.60 -10.74 2.06
CA ALA A 9 18.95 -11.27 2.28
C ALA A 9 19.28 -12.49 1.39
N ALA A 10 18.28 -13.33 1.10
CA ALA A 10 18.45 -14.44 0.17
C ALA A 10 18.62 -13.96 -1.26
N LEU A 11 17.83 -12.96 -1.69
CA LEU A 11 17.93 -12.37 -3.03
C LEU A 11 19.26 -11.63 -3.23
N GLN A 12 19.78 -10.94 -2.23
CA GLN A 12 21.06 -10.24 -2.31
C GLN A 12 22.27 -11.17 -2.55
N LYS A 13 22.11 -12.47 -2.33
CA LYS A 13 23.12 -13.49 -2.68
C LYS A 13 23.12 -13.85 -4.17
N GLN A 14 22.10 -13.43 -4.92
CA GLN A 14 22.01 -13.71 -6.35
C GLN A 14 22.81 -12.69 -7.16
N PRO A 15 23.63 -13.12 -8.13
CA PRO A 15 24.54 -12.22 -8.88
C PRO A 15 23.80 -11.22 -9.77
N ASN A 16 22.53 -11.49 -10.10
CA ASN A 16 21.68 -10.67 -10.96
C ASN A 16 20.67 -9.80 -10.17
N PHE A 17 20.78 -9.73 -8.84
CA PHE A 17 19.91 -8.94 -8.00
C PHE A 17 20.64 -7.71 -7.43
N ASN A 18 20.04 -6.53 -7.59
CA ASN A 18 20.54 -5.29 -7.01
C ASN A 18 19.43 -4.63 -6.20
N LEU A 19 19.67 -4.43 -4.91
CA LEU A 19 18.80 -3.67 -4.04
C LEU A 19 19.33 -2.25 -3.91
N ASN A 20 18.52 -1.27 -4.30
CA ASN A 20 18.86 0.14 -4.21
C ASN A 20 18.01 0.82 -3.13
N LEU A 21 18.60 1.08 -1.99
CA LEU A 21 18.02 1.81 -0.86
C LEU A 21 18.96 2.96 -0.47
N PRO A 22 18.45 4.08 -0.01
CA PRO A 22 17.08 4.56 -0.04
C PRO A 22 16.76 5.30 -1.34
N HIS A 23 16.00 4.65 -2.22
CA HIS A 23 15.61 5.22 -3.52
C HIS A 23 14.10 5.22 -3.69
N GLU A 24 13.57 6.26 -4.32
CA GLU A 24 12.16 6.44 -4.61
C GLU A 24 11.94 6.51 -6.13
N VAL A 25 11.03 5.70 -6.65
CA VAL A 25 10.60 5.82 -8.06
C VAL A 25 9.58 6.95 -8.17
N ARG A 26 9.88 7.96 -8.99
CA ARG A 26 9.05 9.15 -9.16
C ARG A 26 8.27 9.20 -10.46
N ALA A 27 8.78 8.57 -11.51
CA ALA A 27 8.08 8.51 -12.78
C ALA A 27 8.43 7.23 -13.56
N LEU A 28 7.49 6.81 -14.39
CA LEU A 28 7.63 5.72 -15.35
C LEU A 28 7.18 6.19 -16.72
N ARG A 29 7.98 5.95 -17.75
CA ARG A 29 7.63 6.29 -19.12
C ARG A 29 8.09 5.21 -20.08
N GLN A 30 7.17 4.72 -20.90
CA GLN A 30 7.51 3.78 -21.96
C GLN A 30 8.10 4.51 -23.14
N ASN A 31 9.20 3.97 -23.70
CA ASN A 31 9.84 4.45 -24.90
C ASN A 31 9.21 3.82 -26.15
N ALA A 32 9.47 4.38 -27.33
CA ALA A 32 8.99 3.86 -28.59
C ALA A 32 9.48 2.40 -28.87
N ASP A 33 10.67 2.04 -28.36
CA ASP A 33 11.25 0.70 -28.45
C ASP A 33 10.69 -0.29 -27.40
N LYS A 34 9.60 0.06 -26.72
CA LYS A 34 8.95 -0.71 -25.64
C LYS A 34 9.77 -0.89 -24.36
N THR A 35 10.94 -0.30 -24.27
CA THR A 35 11.67 -0.19 -23.01
C THR A 35 11.07 0.91 -22.12
N TRP A 36 11.49 0.96 -20.87
CA TRP A 36 11.00 1.91 -19.87
C TRP A 36 12.12 2.82 -19.41
N ASN A 37 11.82 4.10 -19.27
CA ASN A 37 12.59 5.04 -18.47
C ASN A 37 11.96 5.13 -17.08
N VAL A 38 12.73 4.76 -16.08
CA VAL A 38 12.34 4.79 -14.66
C VAL A 38 13.10 5.96 -14.02
N THR A 39 12.38 7.01 -13.66
CA THR A 39 12.96 8.13 -12.92
C THR A 39 13.03 7.78 -11.45
N VAL A 40 14.23 7.79 -10.91
CA VAL A 40 14.53 7.36 -9.53
C VAL A 40 15.22 8.52 -8.80
N TYR A 41 14.73 8.83 -7.62
CA TYR A 41 15.32 9.81 -6.72
C TYR A 41 16.08 9.13 -5.59
N ASP A 42 17.37 9.42 -5.46
CA ASP A 42 18.21 8.99 -4.36
C ASP A 42 17.97 9.92 -3.17
N LEU A 43 17.35 9.41 -2.11
CA LEU A 43 17.01 10.19 -0.92
C LEU A 43 18.23 10.58 -0.09
N ALA A 44 19.33 9.84 -0.18
CA ALA A 44 20.57 10.14 0.53
C ALA A 44 21.39 11.20 -0.22
N ALA A 45 21.56 11.01 -1.53
CA ALA A 45 22.32 11.94 -2.36
C ALA A 45 21.52 13.16 -2.82
N GLN A 46 20.20 13.16 -2.62
CA GLN A 46 19.24 14.18 -3.08
C GLN A 46 19.37 14.47 -4.59
N LYS A 47 19.54 13.41 -5.37
CA LYS A 47 19.73 13.48 -6.81
C LYS A 47 18.78 12.56 -7.55
N GLU A 48 18.35 13.03 -8.71
CA GLU A 48 17.54 12.25 -9.63
C GLU A 48 18.43 11.57 -10.68
N LYS A 49 18.07 10.34 -11.04
CA LYS A 49 18.67 9.57 -12.13
C LYS A 49 17.60 8.83 -12.91
N THR A 50 17.85 8.54 -14.17
CA THR A 50 16.99 7.70 -15.00
C THR A 50 17.66 6.36 -15.23
N VAL A 51 16.90 5.29 -15.02
CA VAL A 51 17.30 3.91 -15.27
C VAL A 51 16.47 3.38 -16.43
N LYS A 52 17.12 2.78 -17.45
CA LYS A 52 16.44 2.13 -18.54
C LYS A 52 16.19 0.65 -18.19
N ALA A 53 14.95 0.18 -18.38
CA ALA A 53 14.54 -1.19 -18.09
C ALA A 53 13.76 -1.79 -19.26
N LYS A 54 13.91 -3.11 -19.48
CA LYS A 54 13.09 -3.83 -20.45
C LYS A 54 11.70 -4.14 -19.94
N PHE A 55 11.57 -4.28 -18.63
CA PHE A 55 10.32 -4.60 -17.94
C PHE A 55 10.29 -3.89 -16.58
N VAL A 56 9.11 -3.47 -16.14
CA VAL A 56 8.88 -2.87 -14.81
C VAL A 56 7.75 -3.62 -14.12
N PHE A 57 8.02 -4.08 -12.91
CA PHE A 57 7.00 -4.61 -12.01
C PHE A 57 6.71 -3.56 -10.92
N ILE A 58 5.46 -3.12 -10.84
CA ILE A 58 5.04 -2.10 -9.86
C ILE A 58 4.50 -2.81 -8.62
N GLY A 59 5.32 -2.90 -7.56
CA GLY A 59 4.97 -3.48 -6.29
C GLY A 59 4.96 -2.44 -5.15
N ALA A 60 4.46 -1.24 -5.42
CA ALA A 60 4.60 -0.06 -4.54
C ALA A 60 3.42 0.15 -3.56
N GLY A 61 2.58 -0.88 -3.33
CA GLY A 61 1.42 -0.76 -2.44
C GLY A 61 0.49 0.38 -2.86
N GLY A 62 0.13 1.27 -1.95
CA GLY A 62 -0.73 2.42 -2.25
C GLY A 62 -0.19 3.39 -3.31
N ALA A 63 1.13 3.43 -3.53
CA ALA A 63 1.72 4.24 -4.59
C ALA A 63 1.61 3.61 -5.99
N SER A 64 1.22 2.34 -6.09
CA SER A 64 1.15 1.62 -7.37
C SER A 64 0.20 2.28 -8.36
N LEU A 65 -0.95 2.77 -7.91
CA LEU A 65 -1.92 3.44 -8.76
C LEU A 65 -1.33 4.70 -9.41
N LYS A 66 -0.66 5.54 -8.64
CA LYS A 66 -0.03 6.77 -9.16
C LYS A 66 1.05 6.46 -10.18
N LEU A 67 1.92 5.49 -9.89
CA LEU A 67 2.95 5.05 -10.83
C LEU A 67 2.34 4.46 -12.10
N LEU A 68 1.26 3.70 -11.98
CA LEU A 68 0.56 3.12 -13.12
C LEU A 68 -0.06 4.23 -13.99
N GLN A 69 -0.73 5.21 -13.41
CA GLN A 69 -1.28 6.35 -14.16
C GLN A 69 -0.18 7.17 -14.85
N MET A 70 0.98 7.37 -14.20
CA MET A 70 2.14 8.06 -14.78
C MET A 70 2.81 7.29 -15.92
N SER A 71 2.60 5.97 -16.00
CA SER A 71 3.23 5.11 -17.01
C SER A 71 2.82 5.43 -18.45
N GLY A 72 1.71 6.15 -18.64
CA GLY A 72 1.16 6.48 -19.95
C GLY A 72 0.38 5.33 -20.60
N ILE A 73 0.12 4.23 -19.88
CA ILE A 73 -0.73 3.13 -20.33
C ILE A 73 -2.19 3.64 -20.34
N PRO A 74 -2.90 3.64 -21.49
CA PRO A 74 -4.24 4.23 -21.58
C PRO A 74 -5.25 3.62 -20.62
N GLU A 75 -5.23 2.30 -20.47
CA GLU A 75 -6.15 1.57 -19.58
C GLU A 75 -5.99 1.97 -18.11
N ALA A 76 -4.81 2.41 -17.73
CA ALA A 76 -4.52 2.86 -16.35
C ALA A 76 -5.31 4.10 -15.94
N GLN A 77 -5.73 4.91 -16.89
CA GLN A 77 -6.48 6.15 -16.63
C GLN A 77 -7.89 5.89 -16.10
N ASN A 78 -8.46 4.72 -16.37
CA ASN A 78 -9.79 4.34 -15.91
C ASN A 78 -9.84 3.95 -14.42
N TYR A 79 -8.69 3.73 -13.79
CA TYR A 79 -8.63 3.32 -12.39
C TYR A 79 -8.41 4.52 -11.48
N ALA A 80 -9.10 4.48 -10.34
CA ALA A 80 -8.89 5.39 -9.22
C ALA A 80 -8.82 4.60 -7.91
N GLY A 81 -8.33 5.22 -6.85
CA GLY A 81 -8.26 4.62 -5.52
C GLY A 81 -9.30 5.25 -4.59
N PHE A 82 -10.00 4.41 -3.85
CA PHE A 82 -10.83 4.84 -2.73
C PHE A 82 -10.19 4.28 -1.45
N PRO A 83 -9.33 5.05 -0.76
CA PRO A 83 -8.54 4.51 0.34
C PRO A 83 -9.39 4.32 1.59
N VAL A 84 -9.57 3.07 1.98
CA VAL A 84 -10.20 2.71 3.26
C VAL A 84 -9.11 2.16 4.16
N GLY A 85 -8.94 2.77 5.31
CA GLY A 85 -8.03 2.31 6.36
C GLY A 85 -8.78 1.56 7.45
N GLY A 86 -8.04 0.79 8.25
CA GLY A 86 -8.56 0.15 9.45
C GLY A 86 -7.79 0.60 10.68
N GLN A 87 -8.48 1.18 11.65
CA GLN A 87 -7.90 1.55 12.94
C GLN A 87 -8.20 0.47 13.97
N PHE A 88 -7.21 0.15 14.81
CA PHE A 88 -7.38 -0.79 15.91
C PHE A 88 -7.22 -0.09 17.24
N LEU A 89 -8.04 -0.46 18.21
CA LEU A 89 -7.73 -0.24 19.61
C LEU A 89 -6.69 -1.29 20.02
N SER A 90 -5.66 -0.82 20.70
CA SER A 90 -4.54 -1.66 21.14
C SER A 90 -4.38 -1.56 22.63
N PHE A 91 -4.25 -2.69 23.31
CA PHE A 91 -3.97 -2.75 24.74
C PHE A 91 -3.05 -3.92 25.06
N ASP A 92 -2.25 -3.74 26.09
CA ASP A 92 -1.12 -4.62 26.43
C ASP A 92 -1.06 -4.97 27.92
N ASP A 93 -2.17 -4.78 28.64
CA ASP A 93 -2.31 -5.22 30.03
C ASP A 93 -2.14 -6.73 30.12
N PRO A 94 -1.13 -7.24 30.85
CA PRO A 94 -0.88 -8.68 30.98
C PRO A 94 -2.07 -9.46 31.55
N HIS A 95 -2.89 -8.85 32.41
CA HIS A 95 -4.09 -9.51 32.97
C HIS A 95 -5.10 -9.87 31.89
N LEU A 96 -5.22 -9.05 30.85
CA LEU A 96 -6.15 -9.29 29.75
C LEU A 96 -5.50 -10.10 28.64
N THR A 97 -4.29 -9.71 28.24
CA THR A 97 -3.64 -10.30 27.06
C THR A 97 -3.26 -11.75 27.26
N THR A 98 -2.93 -12.20 28.49
CA THR A 98 -2.60 -13.58 28.79
C THR A 98 -3.81 -14.52 28.83
N GLN A 99 -4.99 -13.99 29.09
CA GLN A 99 -6.24 -14.77 29.16
C GLN A 99 -6.81 -15.10 27.78
N HIS A 100 -6.49 -14.30 26.76
CA HIS A 100 -7.02 -14.45 25.42
C HIS A 100 -5.90 -14.65 24.40
N ARG A 101 -5.81 -15.86 23.83
CA ARG A 101 -4.78 -16.22 22.83
C ARG A 101 -5.35 -16.55 21.45
N ALA A 102 -6.67 -16.47 21.31
CA ALA A 102 -7.34 -16.76 20.07
C ALA A 102 -7.57 -15.50 19.24
N LYS A 103 -7.79 -15.67 17.95
CA LYS A 103 -8.34 -14.66 17.08
C LYS A 103 -9.83 -14.93 16.90
N VAL A 104 -10.68 -14.00 17.31
CA VAL A 104 -12.12 -14.10 17.24
C VAL A 104 -12.66 -13.11 16.23
N TYR A 105 -13.37 -13.59 15.23
CA TYR A 105 -14.07 -12.79 14.24
C TYR A 105 -15.56 -12.74 14.58
N GLY A 106 -16.16 -11.55 14.45
CA GLY A 106 -17.59 -11.42 14.33
C GLY A 106 -18.06 -11.90 12.95
N GLN A 107 -19.31 -12.30 12.84
CA GLN A 107 -19.93 -12.61 11.56
C GLN A 107 -20.60 -11.36 11.01
N ALA A 108 -20.20 -10.96 9.80
CA ALA A 108 -20.85 -9.88 9.09
C ALA A 108 -22.15 -10.37 8.43
N GLU A 109 -23.12 -9.47 8.29
CA GLU A 109 -24.31 -9.73 7.50
C GLU A 109 -23.95 -9.87 6.01
N THR A 110 -24.78 -10.62 5.27
CA THR A 110 -24.58 -10.79 3.83
C THR A 110 -24.70 -9.43 3.12
N GLY A 111 -23.68 -9.07 2.35
CA GLY A 111 -23.59 -7.78 1.66
C GLY A 111 -23.04 -6.63 2.50
N ALA A 112 -22.62 -6.88 3.74
CA ALA A 112 -21.99 -5.86 4.54
C ALA A 112 -20.68 -5.37 3.91
N PRO A 113 -20.36 -4.07 4.01
CA PRO A 113 -19.14 -3.51 3.46
C PRO A 113 -17.89 -4.10 4.12
N PRO A 114 -16.73 -4.04 3.47
CA PRO A 114 -15.46 -4.48 4.06
C PRO A 114 -15.21 -3.82 5.41
N MET A 115 -14.68 -4.59 6.37
CA MET A 115 -14.38 -4.11 7.74
C MET A 115 -15.59 -3.65 8.56
N SER A 116 -16.79 -4.11 8.23
CA SER A 116 -18.01 -3.77 8.97
C SER A 116 -18.06 -4.40 10.37
N VAL A 117 -17.33 -5.48 10.60
CA VAL A 117 -17.31 -6.19 11.89
C VAL A 117 -15.89 -6.24 12.45
N PRO A 118 -15.67 -5.64 13.63
CA PRO A 118 -14.39 -5.74 14.32
C PRO A 118 -14.13 -7.17 14.80
N HIS A 119 -12.85 -7.49 14.93
CA HIS A 119 -12.39 -8.74 15.52
C HIS A 119 -11.41 -8.49 16.65
N LEU A 120 -11.29 -9.46 17.56
CA LEU A 120 -10.31 -9.44 18.63
C LEU A 120 -9.16 -10.38 18.28
N ASP A 121 -7.94 -9.87 18.35
CA ASP A 121 -6.75 -10.58 17.90
C ASP A 121 -5.60 -10.33 18.88
N THR A 122 -4.99 -11.40 19.37
CA THR A 122 -3.79 -11.30 20.20
C THR A 122 -2.55 -11.53 19.36
N ARG A 123 -1.62 -10.59 19.42
CA ARG A 123 -0.35 -10.61 18.66
C ARG A 123 0.84 -10.38 19.56
N PHE A 124 1.98 -10.88 19.10
CA PHE A 124 3.27 -10.50 19.65
C PHE A 124 3.90 -9.44 18.74
N LEU A 125 3.98 -8.21 19.24
CA LEU A 125 4.58 -7.08 18.56
C LEU A 125 5.83 -6.66 19.34
N ASP A 126 6.98 -6.72 18.68
CA ASP A 126 8.28 -6.34 19.27
C ASP A 126 8.56 -7.05 20.61
N GLY A 127 8.20 -8.34 20.69
CA GLY A 127 8.39 -9.17 21.89
C GLY A 127 7.33 -8.99 22.99
N LYS A 128 6.37 -8.09 22.80
CA LYS A 128 5.28 -7.80 23.73
C LYS A 128 3.97 -8.39 23.25
N GLN A 129 3.24 -9.05 24.14
CA GLN A 129 1.90 -9.52 23.83
C GLN A 129 0.91 -8.35 23.86
N THR A 130 0.20 -8.16 22.76
CA THR A 130 -0.71 -7.05 22.56
C THR A 130 -2.04 -7.58 22.03
N MET A 131 -3.14 -7.11 22.56
CA MET A 131 -4.48 -7.41 22.07
C MET A 131 -4.97 -6.25 21.21
N LEU A 132 -5.51 -6.58 20.03
CA LEU A 132 -6.03 -5.64 19.05
C LEU A 132 -7.51 -5.88 18.85
N PHE A 133 -8.31 -4.82 18.97
CA PHE A 133 -9.74 -4.84 18.69
C PHE A 133 -10.05 -3.90 17.51
N GLY A 134 -10.60 -4.43 16.45
CA GLY A 134 -10.86 -3.73 15.18
C GLY A 134 -10.87 -4.70 14.01
N PRO A 135 -10.71 -4.22 12.76
CA PRO A 135 -10.54 -2.80 12.41
C PRO A 135 -11.84 -1.99 12.51
N PHE A 136 -11.69 -0.71 12.81
CA PHE A 136 -12.74 0.28 12.62
C PHE A 136 -12.43 1.02 11.31
N ALA A 137 -13.41 1.08 10.42
CA ALA A 137 -13.22 1.69 9.11
C ALA A 137 -12.86 3.18 9.24
N LEU A 138 -11.84 3.59 8.51
CA LEU A 138 -11.42 4.97 8.35
C LEU A 138 -11.39 5.32 6.88
N TYR A 139 -11.75 6.54 6.56
CA TYR A 139 -11.48 7.14 5.27
C TYR A 139 -10.24 8.02 5.33
N SER A 140 -9.42 7.97 4.31
CA SER A 140 -8.25 8.82 4.15
C SER A 140 -8.09 9.23 2.69
N THR A 141 -7.62 10.45 2.45
CA THR A 141 -7.23 10.87 1.10
C THR A 141 -5.80 10.49 0.75
N LYS A 142 -5.02 9.99 1.71
CA LYS A 142 -3.66 9.51 1.49
C LYS A 142 -3.66 8.06 1.02
N PHE A 143 -2.89 7.74 0.00
CA PHE A 143 -2.71 6.37 -0.49
C PHE A 143 -1.65 5.59 0.30
N LEU A 144 -0.76 6.30 0.97
CA LEU A 144 0.26 5.76 1.85
C LEU A 144 0.26 6.50 3.19
N LYS A 145 0.72 5.83 4.24
CA LYS A 145 0.91 6.46 5.56
C LYS A 145 1.78 7.71 5.49
N THR A 146 2.80 7.69 4.64
CA THR A 146 3.71 8.81 4.36
C THR A 146 3.31 9.62 3.12
N GLY A 147 2.14 9.34 2.52
CA GLY A 147 1.63 10.00 1.33
C GLY A 147 1.10 11.41 1.59
N SER A 148 0.68 12.04 0.51
CA SER A 148 0.08 13.38 0.52
C SER A 148 -1.43 13.33 0.73
N TRP A 149 -2.00 14.31 1.41
CA TRP A 149 -3.45 14.52 1.47
C TRP A 149 -4.08 14.79 0.09
N PHE A 150 -3.28 15.13 -0.91
CA PHE A 150 -3.70 15.32 -2.30
C PHE A 150 -3.64 14.04 -3.15
N ASP A 151 -3.26 12.88 -2.60
CA ASP A 151 -3.10 11.64 -3.37
C ASP A 151 -4.40 11.23 -4.07
N LEU A 152 -5.52 11.24 -3.36
CA LEU A 152 -6.83 10.93 -3.92
C LEU A 152 -7.17 11.90 -5.06
N PHE A 153 -7.11 13.19 -4.79
CA PHE A 153 -7.49 14.22 -5.77
C PHE A 153 -6.63 14.17 -7.03
N SER A 154 -5.34 13.94 -6.87
CA SER A 154 -4.40 13.81 -8.00
C SER A 154 -4.57 12.53 -8.82
N SER A 155 -5.31 11.53 -8.31
CA SER A 155 -5.61 10.28 -9.01
C SER A 155 -6.91 10.34 -9.81
N VAL A 156 -7.78 11.32 -9.52
CA VAL A 156 -9.06 11.49 -10.22
C VAL A 156 -8.86 12.26 -11.51
N ASN A 157 -9.44 11.77 -12.59
CA ASN A 157 -9.41 12.37 -13.92
C ASN A 157 -10.73 12.14 -14.66
N MET A 158 -10.87 12.66 -15.89
CA MET A 158 -12.11 12.55 -16.67
C MET A 158 -12.52 11.12 -17.00
N HIS A 159 -11.59 10.17 -17.02
CA HIS A 159 -11.87 8.77 -17.35
C HIS A 159 -12.40 7.97 -16.14
N ASN A 160 -12.09 8.39 -14.92
CA ASN A 160 -12.43 7.64 -13.70
C ASN A 160 -13.38 8.38 -12.74
N VAL A 161 -13.67 9.68 -12.97
CA VAL A 161 -14.48 10.49 -12.06
C VAL A 161 -15.90 9.95 -11.85
N ALA A 162 -16.53 9.43 -12.88
CA ALA A 162 -17.89 8.87 -12.77
C ALA A 162 -17.92 7.63 -11.85
N GLY A 163 -16.95 6.73 -12.01
CA GLY A 163 -16.80 5.58 -11.12
C GLY A 163 -16.49 5.99 -9.67
N MET A 164 -15.68 7.01 -9.47
CA MET A 164 -15.38 7.54 -8.14
C MET A 164 -16.61 8.14 -7.45
N MET A 165 -17.45 8.88 -8.21
CA MET A 165 -18.70 9.41 -7.68
C MET A 165 -19.68 8.29 -7.29
N ALA A 166 -19.81 7.25 -8.13
CA ALA A 166 -20.67 6.10 -7.82
C ALA A 166 -20.26 5.43 -6.50
N VAL A 167 -18.98 5.12 -6.34
CA VAL A 167 -18.44 4.52 -5.10
C VAL A 167 -18.64 5.44 -3.90
N GLY A 168 -18.48 6.75 -4.05
CA GLY A 168 -18.67 7.71 -2.97
C GLY A 168 -20.13 7.88 -2.52
N VAL A 169 -21.09 7.55 -3.38
CA VAL A 169 -22.54 7.59 -3.04
C VAL A 169 -23.00 6.29 -2.39
N GLU A 170 -22.39 5.15 -2.75
CA GLU A 170 -22.74 3.83 -2.22
C GLU A 170 -22.12 3.53 -0.84
N ASN A 171 -21.12 4.30 -0.39
CA ASN A 171 -20.39 4.11 0.87
C ASN A 171 -20.39 5.35 1.75
#